data_439bbe38f4dcedf0d922251c46e09ac1
#
_entry.id   439bbe38f4dcedf0d922251c46e09ac1
#
_cell.length_a   1.000
_cell.length_b   1.000
_cell.length_c   1.000
_cell.angle_alpha   90.00
_cell.angle_beta   90.00
_cell.angle_gamma   90.00
#
_symmetry.space_group_name_H-M   'P 1'
#
loop_
_entity.id
_entity.type
_entity.pdbx_description
1 polymer ?
#
loop_
_entity_poly.entity_id
_entity_poly.type
_entity_poly.pdbx_seq_one_letter_code
_entity_poly.pdbx_strand_id
1 'polypeptide(L)'
;MDRPVLVLDGMSLTCGDVAAAARGAVQVELSADGRQRAGAAAEVAAYATARREVYGRTTGVGANRETAVSSGDAARHGLRLVRSHAGGGGPLIAAELSRGMLVVRVNQIAAGGSGVDPGVLDALIDAVNKGLSVPVPAWGAIGTGDLTALAMTALCLLGERDWVPRPARPPHFALASPDALAFISSNAATIGEAALACSDLRELVRAAITVAALSHLAVRASTEPYAEQVHAARPHPGQQEVAAAMRGLLAGPAGPAPRIQDPYGYRALPQVHGPAVDAARHAGQIVTSELNAAAENPLIDVAGQAVWHNGNFHTAYVGLALDALRAALFQTSALSAARLGTLVEPAFTGLAPFLATDPPPSSGIMILEYVAQSAIADIRRLATPAALGSAVLSRGVEEHAGFSTQSARATTDVVPAYRIVLACELVAAVRALRLRGIRPAGRSLADAFELAAGALPAQTSDRPLDGDVVTAQRLLPELAALLPPEPLPAERLPAEPVSPERPATAAGSPP
;
A
#
# COMPACT_ATOMS: atom_id res chain seq x y z
N MET A 1 22.03 14.48 -10.51
CA MET A 1 22.37 13.73 -9.28
C MET A 1 22.10 12.27 -9.54
N ASP A 2 23.06 11.42 -9.23
CA ASP A 2 22.84 9.98 -9.35
C ASP A 2 21.77 9.57 -8.33
N ARG A 3 20.75 8.81 -8.79
CA ARG A 3 19.70 8.29 -7.91
C ARG A 3 20.27 7.17 -7.06
N PRO A 4 19.86 7.02 -5.78
CA PRO A 4 20.21 5.85 -4.97
C PRO A 4 19.83 4.55 -5.70
N VAL A 5 20.57 3.46 -5.43
CA VAL A 5 20.32 2.15 -6.01
C VAL A 5 19.47 1.30 -5.05
N LEU A 6 18.38 0.73 -5.56
CA LEU A 6 17.58 -0.30 -4.91
C LEU A 6 17.91 -1.65 -5.54
N VAL A 7 18.42 -2.58 -4.75
CA VAL A 7 18.74 -3.94 -5.20
C VAL A 7 17.56 -4.87 -4.91
N LEU A 8 16.97 -5.44 -5.95
CA LEU A 8 15.90 -6.45 -5.84
C LEU A 8 16.55 -7.83 -5.65
N ASP A 9 16.27 -8.44 -4.51
CA ASP A 9 16.84 -9.70 -4.11
C ASP A 9 15.83 -10.86 -3.97
N GLY A 10 14.53 -10.57 -4.19
CA GLY A 10 13.44 -11.54 -4.04
C GLY A 10 13.02 -11.80 -2.59
N MET A 11 13.59 -11.11 -1.58
CA MET A 11 13.45 -11.48 -0.16
C MET A 11 13.18 -10.27 0.76
N SER A 12 13.70 -9.08 0.43
CA SER A 12 13.76 -7.95 1.36
C SER A 12 12.97 -6.70 0.94
N LEU A 13 12.24 -6.76 -0.19
CA LEU A 13 11.50 -5.63 -0.73
C LEU A 13 10.40 -5.16 0.22
N THR A 14 10.33 -3.85 0.48
CA THR A 14 9.32 -3.22 1.32
C THR A 14 8.32 -2.38 0.52
N CYS A 15 7.18 -2.02 1.13
CA CYS A 15 6.20 -1.10 0.50
C CYS A 15 6.83 0.26 0.14
N GLY A 16 7.74 0.77 0.99
CA GLY A 16 8.46 2.02 0.73
C GLY A 16 9.39 1.93 -0.47
N ASP A 17 10.08 0.80 -0.63
CA ASP A 17 10.97 0.56 -1.78
C ASP A 17 10.19 0.51 -3.09
N VAL A 18 9.03 -0.17 -3.10
CA VAL A 18 8.13 -0.18 -4.26
C VAL A 18 7.69 1.24 -4.61
N ALA A 19 7.29 2.03 -3.62
CA ALA A 19 6.87 3.42 -3.83
C ALA A 19 8.02 4.27 -4.38
N ALA A 20 9.22 4.16 -3.82
CA ALA A 20 10.40 4.89 -4.28
C ALA A 20 10.76 4.54 -5.73
N ALA A 21 10.77 3.25 -6.09
CA ALA A 21 11.08 2.80 -7.43
C ALA A 21 9.99 3.20 -8.44
N ALA A 22 8.71 3.02 -8.11
CA ALA A 22 7.58 3.37 -8.97
C ALA A 22 7.52 4.89 -9.27
N ARG A 23 7.96 5.73 -8.33
CA ARG A 23 8.04 7.19 -8.45
C ARG A 23 9.35 7.68 -9.07
N GLY A 24 10.28 6.77 -9.36
CA GLY A 24 11.57 7.11 -10.00
C GLY A 24 12.57 7.79 -9.06
N ALA A 25 12.40 7.65 -7.75
CA ALA A 25 13.32 8.18 -6.75
C ALA A 25 14.63 7.38 -6.64
N VAL A 26 14.61 6.13 -7.07
CA VAL A 26 15.75 5.20 -7.03
C VAL A 26 16.01 4.59 -8.42
N GLN A 27 17.23 4.10 -8.62
CA GLN A 27 17.61 3.20 -9.72
C GLN A 27 17.42 1.76 -9.24
N VAL A 28 16.89 0.88 -10.09
CA VAL A 28 16.65 -0.52 -9.72
C VAL A 28 17.72 -1.42 -10.33
N GLU A 29 18.26 -2.32 -9.53
CA GLU A 29 19.19 -3.37 -9.94
C GLU A 29 18.76 -4.74 -9.42
N LEU A 30 19.24 -5.83 -10.02
CA LEU A 30 18.99 -7.20 -9.59
C LEU A 30 20.20 -7.76 -8.86
N SER A 31 19.99 -8.39 -7.71
CA SER A 31 21.08 -9.12 -7.02
C SER A 31 21.55 -10.34 -7.83
N ALA A 32 22.84 -10.67 -7.68
CA ALA A 32 23.39 -11.88 -8.28
C ALA A 32 22.67 -13.15 -7.78
N ASP A 33 22.36 -13.22 -6.49
CA ASP A 33 21.68 -14.36 -5.86
C ASP A 33 20.23 -14.49 -6.37
N GLY A 34 19.50 -13.36 -6.56
CA GLY A 34 18.16 -13.37 -7.13
C GLY A 34 18.16 -13.90 -8.58
N ARG A 35 19.14 -13.49 -9.38
CA ARG A 35 19.33 -14.01 -10.73
C ARG A 35 19.65 -15.51 -10.73
N GLN A 36 20.50 -15.94 -9.82
CA GLN A 36 20.86 -17.36 -9.69
C GLN A 36 19.65 -18.22 -9.29
N ARG A 37 18.82 -17.76 -8.32
CA ARG A 37 17.60 -18.48 -7.95
C ARG A 37 16.61 -18.58 -9.09
N ALA A 38 16.38 -17.48 -9.84
CA ALA A 38 15.51 -17.50 -11.01
C ALA A 38 16.01 -18.46 -12.08
N GLY A 39 17.33 -18.52 -12.34
CA GLY A 39 17.97 -19.46 -13.28
C GLY A 39 17.78 -20.90 -12.86
N ALA A 40 18.08 -21.23 -11.58
CA ALA A 40 17.91 -22.58 -11.05
C ALA A 40 16.44 -23.04 -11.15
N ALA A 41 15.47 -22.16 -10.89
CA ALA A 41 14.05 -22.47 -11.05
C ALA A 41 13.69 -22.75 -12.53
N ALA A 42 14.24 -21.98 -13.48
CA ALA A 42 14.02 -22.22 -14.90
C ALA A 42 14.55 -23.60 -15.36
N GLU A 43 15.70 -24.01 -14.87
CA GLU A 43 16.29 -25.34 -15.15
C GLU A 43 15.39 -26.47 -14.63
N VAL A 44 14.91 -26.39 -13.37
CA VAL A 44 14.01 -27.38 -12.78
C VAL A 44 12.66 -27.41 -13.53
N ALA A 45 12.13 -26.25 -13.91
CA ALA A 45 10.91 -26.19 -14.70
C ALA A 45 11.06 -26.86 -16.06
N ALA A 46 12.15 -26.61 -16.78
CA ALA A 46 12.44 -27.25 -18.07
C ALA A 46 12.58 -28.77 -17.93
N TYR A 47 13.32 -29.21 -16.89
CA TYR A 47 13.48 -30.66 -16.59
C TYR A 47 12.15 -31.34 -16.32
N ALA A 48 11.27 -30.74 -15.50
CA ALA A 48 9.97 -31.30 -15.18
C ALA A 48 9.04 -31.34 -16.39
N THR A 49 8.99 -30.24 -17.17
CA THR A 49 8.16 -30.12 -18.38
C THR A 49 8.47 -31.19 -19.42
N ALA A 50 9.74 -31.65 -19.49
CA ALA A 50 10.14 -32.72 -20.41
C ALA A 50 9.73 -34.13 -19.94
N ARG A 51 9.25 -34.33 -18.68
CA ARG A 51 9.02 -35.64 -18.07
C ARG A 51 7.62 -35.88 -17.54
N ARG A 52 6.86 -34.84 -17.31
CA ARG A 52 5.48 -34.94 -16.79
C ARG A 52 4.60 -33.80 -17.31
N GLU A 53 3.30 -33.95 -17.16
CA GLU A 53 2.37 -32.84 -17.38
C GLU A 53 2.58 -31.77 -16.32
N VAL A 54 2.67 -30.51 -16.80
CA VAL A 54 2.82 -29.30 -15.95
C VAL A 54 1.78 -28.29 -16.41
N TYR A 55 0.92 -27.88 -15.49
CA TYR A 55 -0.17 -26.95 -15.72
C TYR A 55 0.32 -25.66 -16.44
N GLY A 56 -0.34 -25.34 -17.54
CA GLY A 56 -0.07 -24.16 -18.35
C GLY A 56 1.24 -24.19 -19.15
N ARG A 57 2.07 -25.23 -18.98
CA ARG A 57 3.28 -25.47 -19.80
C ARG A 57 3.04 -26.55 -20.85
N THR A 58 2.50 -27.70 -20.41
CA THR A 58 2.14 -28.83 -21.31
C THR A 58 0.63 -29.06 -21.37
N THR A 59 -0.15 -28.34 -20.59
CA THR A 59 -1.62 -28.36 -20.60
C THR A 59 -2.18 -26.95 -20.80
N GLY A 60 -3.47 -26.84 -21.08
CA GLY A 60 -4.21 -25.58 -20.99
C GLY A 60 -4.36 -25.08 -19.55
N VAL A 61 -5.13 -24.01 -19.35
CA VAL A 61 -5.33 -23.33 -18.07
C VAL A 61 -6.82 -23.27 -17.70
N GLY A 62 -7.13 -23.07 -16.42
CA GLY A 62 -8.50 -22.96 -15.92
C GLY A 62 -9.34 -24.19 -16.28
N ALA A 63 -10.50 -24.01 -16.89
CA ALA A 63 -11.36 -25.09 -17.34
C ALA A 63 -10.70 -26.04 -18.37
N ASN A 64 -9.64 -25.61 -19.04
CA ASN A 64 -8.90 -26.41 -20.03
C ASN A 64 -7.67 -27.11 -19.44
N ARG A 65 -7.52 -27.16 -18.13
CA ARG A 65 -6.33 -27.68 -17.42
C ARG A 65 -5.97 -29.14 -17.76
N GLU A 66 -6.93 -29.93 -18.19
CA GLU A 66 -6.75 -31.36 -18.56
C GLU A 66 -6.48 -31.55 -20.07
N THR A 67 -6.51 -30.46 -20.85
CA THR A 67 -6.27 -30.53 -22.30
C THR A 67 -4.78 -30.40 -22.58
N ALA A 68 -4.17 -31.48 -23.07
CA ALA A 68 -2.76 -31.49 -23.41
C ALA A 68 -2.46 -30.58 -24.60
N VAL A 69 -1.33 -29.86 -24.56
CA VAL A 69 -0.81 -29.08 -25.68
C VAL A 69 -0.13 -30.01 -26.66
N SER A 70 -0.62 -30.08 -27.90
CA SER A 70 -0.02 -30.92 -28.93
C SER A 70 1.39 -30.46 -29.29
N SER A 71 2.25 -31.38 -29.73
CA SER A 71 3.63 -31.06 -30.15
C SER A 71 3.65 -30.06 -31.32
N GLY A 72 2.68 -30.08 -32.21
CA GLY A 72 2.54 -29.12 -33.31
C GLY A 72 2.13 -27.72 -32.87
N ASP A 73 1.50 -27.59 -31.72
CA ASP A 73 1.06 -26.32 -31.14
C ASP A 73 1.97 -25.78 -30.03
N ALA A 74 2.89 -26.57 -29.52
CA ALA A 74 3.74 -26.23 -28.38
C ALA A 74 4.44 -24.87 -28.53
N ALA A 75 4.99 -24.57 -29.68
CA ALA A 75 5.66 -23.30 -29.95
C ALA A 75 4.72 -22.07 -29.98
N ARG A 76 3.43 -22.26 -30.22
CA ARG A 76 2.44 -21.18 -30.39
C ARG A 76 1.51 -21.04 -29.17
N HIS A 77 1.44 -22.05 -28.33
CA HIS A 77 0.50 -22.11 -27.20
C HIS A 77 0.66 -20.89 -26.27
N GLY A 78 1.88 -20.60 -25.81
CA GLY A 78 2.15 -19.51 -24.91
C GLY A 78 1.79 -18.13 -25.47
N LEU A 79 2.08 -17.86 -26.74
CA LEU A 79 1.72 -16.60 -27.39
C LEU A 79 0.19 -16.46 -27.50
N ARG A 80 -0.53 -17.54 -27.83
CA ARG A 80 -2.00 -17.55 -27.84
C ARG A 80 -2.57 -17.32 -26.45
N LEU A 81 -1.96 -17.91 -25.41
CA LEU A 81 -2.34 -17.71 -24.03
C LEU A 81 -2.21 -16.23 -23.62
N VAL A 82 -1.05 -15.63 -23.81
CA VAL A 82 -0.81 -14.21 -23.50
C VAL A 82 -1.79 -13.31 -24.24
N ARG A 83 -1.98 -13.49 -25.54
CA ARG A 83 -2.92 -12.68 -26.34
C ARG A 83 -4.37 -12.80 -25.87
N SER A 84 -4.81 -14.01 -25.52
CA SER A 84 -6.19 -14.25 -25.04
C SER A 84 -6.46 -13.72 -23.65
N HIS A 85 -5.43 -13.58 -22.79
CA HIS A 85 -5.56 -13.03 -21.44
C HIS A 85 -5.38 -11.52 -21.36
N ALA A 86 -4.92 -10.85 -22.43
CA ALA A 86 -4.78 -9.39 -22.50
C ALA A 86 -6.13 -8.69 -22.79
N GLY A 87 -7.18 -9.02 -22.04
CA GLY A 87 -8.59 -8.67 -22.30
C GLY A 87 -9.24 -7.72 -21.28
N GLY A 88 -8.48 -6.85 -20.60
CA GLY A 88 -9.01 -5.93 -19.61
C GLY A 88 -9.87 -4.80 -20.18
N GLY A 89 -10.63 -4.11 -19.31
CA GLY A 89 -11.52 -3.01 -19.68
C GLY A 89 -11.44 -1.82 -18.70
N GLY A 90 -12.12 -0.73 -19.02
CA GLY A 90 -12.18 0.49 -18.21
C GLY A 90 -11.03 1.49 -18.45
N PRO A 91 -10.90 2.54 -17.61
CA PRO A 91 -9.82 3.50 -17.72
C PRO A 91 -8.46 2.82 -17.44
N LEU A 92 -7.38 3.41 -17.92
CA LEU A 92 -6.04 2.95 -17.58
C LEU A 92 -5.70 3.31 -16.13
N ILE A 93 -5.00 2.41 -15.44
CA ILE A 93 -4.43 2.72 -14.12
C ILE A 93 -3.33 3.76 -14.23
N ALA A 94 -3.04 4.47 -13.14
CA ALA A 94 -1.98 5.46 -13.11
C ALA A 94 -0.60 4.83 -13.43
N ALA A 95 0.27 5.58 -14.09
CA ALA A 95 1.58 5.11 -14.52
C ALA A 95 2.44 4.59 -13.37
N GLU A 96 2.36 5.21 -12.18
CA GLU A 96 3.09 4.76 -11.00
C GLU A 96 2.62 3.37 -10.50
N LEU A 97 1.30 3.08 -10.57
CA LEU A 97 0.76 1.76 -10.21
C LEU A 97 1.28 0.68 -11.15
N SER A 98 1.32 0.99 -12.45
CA SER A 98 1.89 0.09 -13.45
C SER A 98 3.39 -0.16 -13.22
N ARG A 99 4.17 0.86 -12.86
CA ARG A 99 5.59 0.68 -12.52
C ARG A 99 5.77 -0.11 -11.22
N GLY A 100 4.93 0.12 -10.22
CA GLY A 100 4.90 -0.70 -8.99
C GLY A 100 4.70 -2.18 -9.30
N MET A 101 3.78 -2.52 -10.21
CA MET A 101 3.59 -3.89 -10.71
C MET A 101 4.89 -4.47 -11.30
N LEU A 102 5.61 -3.71 -12.14
CA LEU A 102 6.86 -4.19 -12.74
C LEU A 102 7.92 -4.50 -11.68
N VAL A 103 8.11 -3.61 -10.71
CA VAL A 103 9.06 -3.79 -9.59
C VAL A 103 8.73 -5.06 -8.80
N VAL A 104 7.45 -5.23 -8.45
CA VAL A 104 6.98 -6.43 -7.72
C VAL A 104 7.21 -7.68 -8.53
N ARG A 105 6.90 -7.66 -9.85
CA ARG A 105 7.08 -8.84 -10.69
C ARG A 105 8.55 -9.25 -10.81
N VAL A 106 9.47 -8.29 -10.96
CA VAL A 106 10.92 -8.57 -10.93
C VAL A 106 11.30 -9.27 -9.62
N ASN A 107 10.88 -8.72 -8.49
CA ASN A 107 11.24 -9.26 -7.18
C ASN A 107 10.69 -10.68 -6.95
N GLN A 108 9.43 -10.94 -7.36
CA GLN A 108 8.81 -12.26 -7.24
C GLN A 108 9.51 -13.31 -8.12
N ILE A 109 9.91 -12.96 -9.35
CA ILE A 109 10.69 -13.87 -10.19
C ILE A 109 12.07 -14.13 -9.57
N ALA A 110 12.71 -13.10 -8.99
CA ALA A 110 13.98 -13.23 -8.28
C ALA A 110 13.90 -14.10 -7.01
N ALA A 111 12.71 -14.28 -6.42
CA ALA A 111 12.47 -15.21 -5.33
C ALA A 111 12.68 -16.68 -5.73
N GLY A 112 12.54 -17.03 -7.04
CA GLY A 112 12.98 -18.31 -7.58
C GLY A 112 11.91 -19.39 -7.69
N GLY A 113 10.60 -19.05 -7.64
CA GLY A 113 9.50 -20.02 -7.72
C GLY A 113 8.79 -20.09 -9.08
N SER A 114 9.06 -19.17 -10.00
CA SER A 114 8.30 -19.03 -11.26
C SER A 114 8.77 -19.99 -12.36
N GLY A 115 10.06 -20.25 -12.46
CA GLY A 115 10.66 -21.02 -13.53
C GLY A 115 10.58 -20.34 -14.92
N VAL A 116 10.49 -19.02 -14.95
CA VAL A 116 10.59 -18.19 -16.16
C VAL A 116 12.07 -17.96 -16.49
N ASP A 117 12.41 -17.86 -17.76
CA ASP A 117 13.76 -17.47 -18.22
C ASP A 117 14.19 -16.14 -17.55
N PRO A 118 15.30 -16.13 -16.77
CA PRO A 118 15.76 -14.96 -16.04
C PRO A 118 16.13 -13.76 -16.91
N GLY A 119 16.32 -13.95 -18.23
CA GLY A 119 16.56 -12.84 -19.17
C GLY A 119 15.42 -11.82 -19.21
N VAL A 120 14.20 -12.20 -18.83
CA VAL A 120 13.07 -11.27 -18.74
C VAL A 120 13.29 -10.17 -17.70
N LEU A 121 14.06 -10.46 -16.64
CA LEU A 121 14.33 -9.52 -15.54
C LEU A 121 15.05 -8.26 -16.04
N ASP A 122 16.01 -8.41 -16.96
CA ASP A 122 16.75 -7.26 -17.51
C ASP A 122 15.83 -6.32 -18.29
N ALA A 123 14.89 -6.87 -19.07
CA ALA A 123 13.94 -6.08 -19.83
C ALA A 123 12.92 -5.35 -18.92
N LEU A 124 12.46 -5.99 -17.83
CA LEU A 124 11.57 -5.37 -16.84
C LEU A 124 12.28 -4.26 -16.07
N ILE A 125 13.51 -4.48 -15.63
CA ILE A 125 14.34 -3.48 -14.92
C ILE A 125 14.64 -2.30 -15.85
N ASP A 126 14.97 -2.53 -17.13
CA ASP A 126 15.17 -1.48 -18.11
C ASP A 126 13.90 -0.61 -18.27
N ALA A 127 12.71 -1.25 -18.28
CA ALA A 127 11.44 -0.53 -18.33
C ALA A 127 11.23 0.37 -17.10
N VAL A 128 11.46 -0.16 -15.89
CA VAL A 128 11.33 0.61 -14.63
C VAL A 128 12.30 1.79 -14.62
N ASN A 129 13.56 1.56 -14.94
CA ASN A 129 14.61 2.57 -14.90
C ASN A 129 14.43 3.68 -15.95
N LYS A 130 13.80 3.37 -17.08
CA LYS A 130 13.37 4.34 -18.08
C LYS A 130 12.06 5.06 -17.73
N GLY A 131 11.43 4.76 -16.61
CA GLY A 131 10.16 5.34 -16.21
C GLY A 131 8.97 4.93 -17.08
N LEU A 132 9.07 3.80 -17.77
CA LEU A 132 8.01 3.29 -18.64
C LEU A 132 6.89 2.63 -17.83
N SER A 133 5.69 2.66 -18.39
CA SER A 133 4.51 1.98 -17.84
C SER A 133 3.82 1.14 -18.91
N VAL A 134 3.12 0.11 -18.48
CA VAL A 134 2.24 -0.70 -19.32
C VAL A 134 0.84 -0.06 -19.29
N PRO A 135 0.15 0.07 -20.43
CA PRO A 135 -1.22 0.59 -20.46
C PRO A 135 -2.23 -0.47 -19.96
N VAL A 136 -2.31 -0.65 -18.66
CA VAL A 136 -3.17 -1.63 -18.00
C VAL A 136 -4.56 -1.04 -17.75
N PRO A 137 -5.65 -1.66 -18.25
CA PRO A 137 -7.01 -1.29 -17.90
C PRO A 137 -7.36 -1.64 -16.45
N ALA A 138 -8.21 -0.81 -15.85
CA ALA A 138 -8.57 -0.95 -14.44
C ALA A 138 -9.31 -2.24 -14.10
N TRP A 139 -10.06 -2.81 -15.03
CA TRP A 139 -10.86 -4.01 -14.80
C TRP A 139 -10.30 -5.22 -15.54
N GLY A 140 -9.96 -6.28 -14.80
CA GLY A 140 -9.38 -7.50 -15.37
C GLY A 140 -8.89 -8.50 -14.33
N ALA A 141 -8.92 -8.14 -13.03
CA ALA A 141 -8.49 -9.01 -11.93
C ALA A 141 -9.47 -8.94 -10.75
N ILE A 142 -9.54 -10.01 -9.95
CA ILE A 142 -10.43 -10.16 -8.80
C ILE A 142 -9.72 -10.78 -7.58
N GLY A 143 -8.37 -10.76 -7.56
CA GLY A 143 -7.56 -11.27 -6.45
C GLY A 143 -7.19 -12.77 -6.55
N THR A 144 -7.23 -13.33 -7.74
CA THR A 144 -6.84 -14.74 -8.04
C THR A 144 -5.84 -14.81 -9.20
N GLY A 145 -5.02 -13.79 -9.35
CA GLY A 145 -4.04 -13.60 -10.41
C GLY A 145 -4.36 -12.39 -11.28
N ASP A 146 -3.35 -11.54 -11.50
CA ASP A 146 -3.44 -10.34 -12.33
C ASP A 146 -3.11 -10.66 -13.80
N LEU A 147 -3.70 -11.76 -14.30
CA LEU A 147 -3.39 -12.33 -15.62
C LEU A 147 -3.45 -11.30 -16.73
N THR A 148 -4.48 -10.45 -16.73
CA THR A 148 -4.68 -9.41 -17.74
C THR A 148 -3.56 -8.38 -17.76
N ALA A 149 -3.17 -7.86 -16.61
CA ALA A 149 -2.12 -6.83 -16.49
C ALA A 149 -0.75 -7.38 -16.92
N LEU A 150 -0.44 -8.61 -16.51
CA LEU A 150 0.81 -9.26 -16.84
C LEU A 150 0.85 -9.76 -18.28
N ALA A 151 -0.30 -10.18 -18.85
CA ALA A 151 -0.40 -10.48 -20.27
C ALA A 151 -0.15 -9.22 -21.14
N MET A 152 -0.66 -8.06 -20.75
CA MET A 152 -0.34 -6.80 -21.40
C MET A 152 1.14 -6.43 -21.28
N THR A 153 1.76 -6.71 -20.13
CA THR A 153 3.22 -6.55 -19.94
C THR A 153 3.99 -7.45 -20.91
N ALA A 154 3.60 -8.72 -21.04
CA ALA A 154 4.21 -9.64 -21.99
C ALA A 154 4.08 -9.16 -23.44
N LEU A 155 2.91 -8.60 -23.82
CA LEU A 155 2.74 -8.04 -25.18
C LEU A 155 3.61 -6.80 -25.40
N CYS A 156 3.86 -5.97 -24.37
CA CYS A 156 4.83 -4.87 -24.47
C CYS A 156 6.26 -5.39 -24.71
N LEU A 157 6.67 -6.44 -23.95
CA LEU A 157 7.97 -7.09 -24.12
C LEU A 157 8.14 -7.75 -25.49
N LEU A 158 7.06 -8.31 -26.06
CA LEU A 158 7.05 -8.90 -27.39
C LEU A 158 6.98 -7.86 -28.54
N GLY A 159 6.81 -6.56 -28.21
CA GLY A 159 6.63 -5.50 -29.21
C GLY A 159 5.25 -5.48 -29.88
N GLU A 160 4.27 -6.22 -29.35
CA GLU A 160 2.88 -6.23 -29.85
C GLU A 160 2.00 -5.14 -29.24
N ARG A 161 2.50 -4.47 -28.19
CA ARG A 161 1.87 -3.32 -27.52
C ARG A 161 2.92 -2.28 -27.19
N ASP A 162 2.55 -1.00 -27.31
CA ASP A 162 3.44 0.10 -26.97
C ASP A 162 3.56 0.31 -25.46
N TRP A 163 4.76 0.62 -25.00
CA TRP A 163 5.04 1.18 -23.68
C TRP A 163 4.59 2.64 -23.61
N VAL A 164 4.34 3.16 -22.41
CA VAL A 164 3.94 4.56 -22.17
C VAL A 164 4.94 5.23 -21.20
N PRO A 165 5.59 6.36 -21.61
CA PRO A 165 5.64 6.89 -22.97
C PRO A 165 6.36 5.92 -23.93
N ARG A 166 6.13 6.05 -25.24
CA ARG A 166 6.80 5.21 -26.24
C ARG A 166 8.28 5.57 -26.33
N PRO A 167 9.21 4.66 -25.97
CA PRO A 167 10.64 4.93 -26.01
C PRO A 167 11.22 4.72 -27.42
N ALA A 168 12.35 5.39 -27.73
CA ALA A 168 13.07 5.18 -28.98
C ALA A 168 13.61 3.73 -29.14
N ARG A 169 13.98 3.11 -28.00
CA ARG A 169 14.41 1.72 -27.92
C ARG A 169 13.62 1.04 -26.80
N PRO A 170 12.50 0.36 -27.13
CA PRO A 170 11.68 -0.32 -26.15
C PRO A 170 12.42 -1.52 -25.55
N PRO A 171 12.22 -1.80 -24.26
CA PRO A 171 12.61 -3.08 -23.68
C PRO A 171 11.93 -4.21 -24.46
N HIS A 172 12.70 -5.24 -24.80
CA HIS A 172 12.22 -6.37 -25.59
C HIS A 172 12.69 -7.68 -24.97
N PHE A 173 11.81 -8.67 -24.94
CA PHE A 173 12.13 -10.03 -24.54
C PHE A 173 11.24 -11.02 -25.30
N ALA A 174 11.86 -12.01 -25.93
CA ALA A 174 11.15 -13.08 -26.63
C ALA A 174 10.71 -14.16 -25.64
N LEU A 175 9.53 -13.98 -25.04
CA LEU A 175 8.98 -14.92 -24.06
C LEU A 175 8.75 -16.30 -24.72
N ALA A 176 9.40 -17.33 -24.18
CA ALA A 176 9.23 -18.70 -24.64
C ALA A 176 7.82 -19.22 -24.33
N SER A 177 7.28 -20.08 -25.20
CA SER A 177 5.92 -20.62 -25.04
C SER A 177 5.65 -21.30 -23.70
N PRO A 178 6.55 -22.13 -23.14
CA PRO A 178 6.35 -22.74 -21.82
C PRO A 178 6.36 -21.76 -20.65
N ASP A 179 6.92 -20.57 -20.83
CA ASP A 179 7.06 -19.57 -19.77
C ASP A 179 5.86 -18.63 -19.67
N ALA A 180 4.96 -18.66 -20.64
CA ALA A 180 3.85 -17.72 -20.78
C ALA A 180 2.96 -17.66 -19.53
N LEU A 181 2.46 -18.82 -19.05
CA LEU A 181 1.66 -18.86 -17.83
C LEU A 181 2.50 -18.45 -16.62
N ALA A 182 3.71 -18.99 -16.48
CA ALA A 182 4.58 -18.67 -15.35
C ALA A 182 4.89 -17.16 -15.27
N PHE A 183 5.00 -16.45 -16.39
CA PHE A 183 5.18 -15.02 -16.43
C PHE A 183 3.93 -14.25 -15.96
N ILE A 184 2.73 -14.68 -16.36
CA ILE A 184 1.48 -13.98 -16.02
C ILE A 184 0.83 -14.47 -14.73
N SER A 185 1.26 -15.60 -14.15
CA SER A 185 0.70 -16.21 -12.93
C SER A 185 1.22 -15.51 -11.67
N SER A 186 0.73 -14.31 -11.40
CA SER A 186 1.10 -13.50 -10.23
C SER A 186 0.02 -12.46 -9.94
N ASN A 187 0.02 -11.90 -8.73
CA ASN A 187 -0.79 -10.75 -8.30
C ASN A 187 0.04 -9.45 -8.23
N ALA A 188 1.07 -9.31 -9.05
CA ALA A 188 2.02 -8.20 -8.96
C ALA A 188 1.38 -6.82 -9.14
N ALA A 189 0.31 -6.68 -9.93
CA ALA A 189 -0.41 -5.42 -10.09
C ALA A 189 -1.17 -5.05 -8.82
N THR A 190 -1.95 -5.98 -8.27
CA THR A 190 -2.69 -5.81 -7.01
C THR A 190 -1.76 -5.52 -5.84
N ILE A 191 -0.65 -6.27 -5.72
CA ILE A 191 0.32 -6.11 -4.63
C ILE A 191 1.12 -4.81 -4.79
N GLY A 192 1.48 -4.42 -6.01
CA GLY A 192 2.14 -3.15 -6.29
C GLY A 192 1.25 -1.95 -5.94
N GLU A 193 -0.03 -1.98 -6.31
CA GLU A 193 -1.01 -0.96 -5.92
C GLU A 193 -1.19 -0.91 -4.40
N ALA A 194 -1.33 -2.07 -3.74
CA ALA A 194 -1.43 -2.16 -2.27
C ALA A 194 -0.17 -1.62 -1.57
N ALA A 195 1.02 -1.88 -2.10
CA ALA A 195 2.29 -1.41 -1.52
C ALA A 195 2.41 0.11 -1.56
N LEU A 196 2.06 0.76 -2.68
CA LEU A 196 2.04 2.21 -2.78
C LEU A 196 1.04 2.81 -1.78
N ALA A 197 -0.18 2.28 -1.73
CA ALA A 197 -1.22 2.76 -0.81
C ALA A 197 -0.81 2.57 0.66
N CYS A 198 -0.25 1.43 1.03
CA CYS A 198 0.26 1.18 2.39
C CYS A 198 1.40 2.14 2.77
N SER A 199 2.31 2.43 1.84
CA SER A 199 3.39 3.40 2.06
C SER A 199 2.83 4.80 2.36
N ASP A 200 1.91 5.29 1.52
CA ASP A 200 1.32 6.62 1.69
C ASP A 200 0.45 6.70 2.95
N LEU A 201 -0.36 5.68 3.24
CA LEU A 201 -1.24 5.69 4.40
C LEU A 201 -0.48 5.56 5.72
N ARG A 202 0.61 4.81 5.75
CA ARG A 202 1.50 4.75 6.93
C ARG A 202 2.04 6.15 7.26
N GLU A 203 2.48 6.89 6.26
CA GLU A 203 2.95 8.28 6.41
C GLU A 203 1.82 9.19 6.92
N LEU A 204 0.63 9.11 6.31
CA LEU A 204 -0.51 9.95 6.70
C LEU A 204 -1.04 9.63 8.10
N VAL A 205 -1.06 8.37 8.51
CA VAL A 205 -1.43 7.96 9.88
C VAL A 205 -0.46 8.57 10.89
N ARG A 206 0.83 8.64 10.57
CA ARG A 206 1.83 9.32 11.43
C ARG A 206 1.61 10.83 11.44
N ALA A 207 1.45 11.46 10.28
CA ALA A 207 1.19 12.90 10.17
C ALA A 207 -0.02 13.33 10.99
N ALA A 208 -1.08 12.52 11.03
CA ALA A 208 -2.30 12.80 11.78
C ALA A 208 -2.05 12.97 13.28
N ILE A 209 -1.06 12.30 13.87
CA ILE A 209 -0.69 12.46 15.28
C ILE A 209 -0.09 13.87 15.49
N THR A 210 0.80 14.31 14.62
CA THR A 210 1.41 15.63 14.69
C THR A 210 0.38 16.75 14.49
N VAL A 211 -0.53 16.58 13.53
CA VAL A 211 -1.64 17.51 13.29
C VAL A 211 -2.56 17.59 14.53
N ALA A 212 -2.90 16.44 15.12
CA ALA A 212 -3.70 16.38 16.35
C ALA A 212 -3.01 17.05 17.55
N ALA A 213 -1.68 16.97 17.63
CA ALA A 213 -0.93 17.65 18.70
C ALA A 213 -0.96 19.17 18.56
N LEU A 214 -0.90 19.71 17.33
CA LEU A 214 -1.09 21.15 17.06
C LEU A 214 -2.51 21.59 17.46
N SER A 215 -3.52 20.82 17.07
CA SER A 215 -4.91 21.07 17.44
C SER A 215 -5.13 21.03 18.98
N HIS A 216 -4.51 20.05 19.64
CA HIS A 216 -4.52 19.91 21.10
C HIS A 216 -4.00 21.15 21.80
N LEU A 217 -2.86 21.67 21.34
CA LEU A 217 -2.26 22.87 21.89
C LEU A 217 -3.13 24.12 21.65
N ALA A 218 -3.76 24.21 20.47
CA ALA A 218 -4.63 25.33 20.12
C ALA A 218 -5.85 25.46 21.03
N VAL A 219 -6.43 24.37 21.50
CA VAL A 219 -7.56 24.36 22.43
C VAL A 219 -7.14 24.22 23.90
N ARG A 220 -5.83 24.11 24.18
CA ARG A 220 -5.27 23.87 25.53
C ARG A 220 -5.90 22.64 26.21
N ALA A 221 -5.99 21.54 25.47
CA ALA A 221 -6.54 20.30 26.02
C ALA A 221 -5.64 19.69 27.10
N SER A 222 -6.19 18.85 27.98
CA SER A 222 -5.46 18.13 29.02
C SER A 222 -4.54 17.07 28.43
N THR A 223 -3.34 16.94 29.00
CA THR A 223 -2.39 15.86 28.67
C THR A 223 -2.64 14.56 29.45
N GLU A 224 -3.51 14.59 30.46
CA GLU A 224 -3.85 13.41 31.30
C GLU A 224 -4.27 12.18 30.47
N PRO A 225 -5.07 12.32 29.38
CA PRO A 225 -5.46 11.19 28.55
C PRO A 225 -4.29 10.42 27.92
N TYR A 226 -3.11 11.02 27.85
CA TYR A 226 -1.92 10.39 27.28
C TYR A 226 -0.96 9.82 28.33
N ALA A 227 -1.32 9.88 29.63
CA ALA A 227 -0.47 9.40 30.72
C ALA A 227 -0.16 7.90 30.55
N GLU A 228 1.06 7.50 30.88
CA GLU A 228 1.53 6.13 30.70
C GLU A 228 0.66 5.11 31.46
N GLN A 229 0.25 5.48 32.68
CA GLN A 229 -0.61 4.65 33.55
C GLN A 229 -1.96 4.33 32.89
N VAL A 230 -2.54 5.28 32.14
CA VAL A 230 -3.81 5.10 31.44
C VAL A 230 -3.68 4.00 30.39
N HIS A 231 -2.55 4.00 29.66
CA HIS A 231 -2.32 3.07 28.55
C HIS A 231 -1.71 1.74 29.00
N ALA A 232 -1.05 1.71 30.18
CA ALA A 232 -0.63 0.46 30.82
C ALA A 232 -1.84 -0.34 31.33
N ALA A 233 -2.90 0.34 31.78
CA ALA A 233 -4.14 -0.31 32.25
C ALA A 233 -4.94 -0.97 31.10
N ARG A 234 -4.67 -0.60 29.83
CA ARG A 234 -5.31 -1.18 28.64
C ARG A 234 -4.29 -1.25 27.48
N PRO A 235 -3.41 -2.27 27.46
CA PRO A 235 -2.16 -2.26 26.70
C PRO A 235 -2.33 -2.70 25.23
N HIS A 236 -3.07 -1.96 24.42
CA HIS A 236 -3.08 -2.13 22.98
C HIS A 236 -1.87 -1.45 22.34
N PRO A 237 -1.06 -2.12 21.50
CA PRO A 237 0.20 -1.58 21.01
C PRO A 237 0.08 -0.23 20.31
N GLY A 238 -0.80 -0.09 19.33
CA GLY A 238 -1.00 1.18 18.63
C GLY A 238 -1.53 2.28 19.53
N GLN A 239 -2.40 1.98 20.50
CA GLN A 239 -2.88 2.93 21.49
C GLN A 239 -1.74 3.47 22.36
N GLN A 240 -0.83 2.59 22.83
CA GLN A 240 0.35 2.98 23.61
C GLN A 240 1.31 3.83 22.78
N GLU A 241 1.52 3.48 21.53
CA GLU A 241 2.38 4.21 20.60
C GLU A 241 1.86 5.63 20.35
N VAL A 242 0.58 5.78 20.04
CA VAL A 242 -0.04 7.10 19.85
C VAL A 242 0.06 7.96 21.11
N ALA A 243 -0.19 7.39 22.27
CA ALA A 243 -0.07 8.11 23.54
C ALA A 243 1.37 8.54 23.82
N ALA A 244 2.34 7.68 23.56
CA ALA A 244 3.77 7.99 23.70
C ALA A 244 4.20 9.11 22.75
N ALA A 245 3.77 9.06 21.49
CA ALA A 245 4.04 10.10 20.50
C ALA A 245 3.44 11.46 20.94
N MET A 246 2.19 11.45 21.42
CA MET A 246 1.55 12.66 21.95
C MET A 246 2.30 13.23 23.18
N ARG A 247 2.75 12.40 24.10
CA ARG A 247 3.57 12.84 25.25
C ARG A 247 4.88 13.48 24.77
N GLY A 248 5.53 12.88 23.77
CA GLY A 248 6.77 13.42 23.20
C GLY A 248 6.56 14.79 22.51
N LEU A 249 5.50 14.92 21.71
CA LEU A 249 5.17 16.16 21.00
C LEU A 249 4.74 17.29 21.96
N LEU A 250 3.97 16.95 23.00
CA LEU A 250 3.43 17.90 23.98
C LEU A 250 4.37 18.13 25.17
N ALA A 251 5.60 17.62 25.11
CA ALA A 251 6.59 17.80 26.18
C ALA A 251 6.89 19.28 26.42
N GLY A 252 6.91 19.70 27.68
CA GLY A 252 7.19 21.07 28.07
C GLY A 252 6.21 21.60 29.13
N PRO A 253 6.41 22.83 29.62
CA PRO A 253 5.52 23.42 30.61
C PRO A 253 4.13 23.63 30.01
N ALA A 254 3.16 22.90 30.53
CA ALA A 254 1.74 23.08 30.22
C ALA A 254 1.08 23.83 31.39
N GLY A 255 0.32 24.88 31.06
CA GLY A 255 -0.58 25.49 32.04
C GLY A 255 -1.75 24.54 32.37
N PRO A 256 -2.53 24.85 33.41
CA PRO A 256 -3.70 24.03 33.78
C PRO A 256 -4.69 23.97 32.62
N ALA A 257 -5.22 22.77 32.35
CA ALA A 257 -6.27 22.59 31.34
C ALA A 257 -7.55 23.36 31.79
N PRO A 258 -8.20 24.07 30.86
CA PRO A 258 -9.41 24.86 31.21
C PRO A 258 -10.64 24.00 31.46
N ARG A 259 -10.58 22.72 31.16
CA ARG A 259 -11.70 21.77 31.28
C ARG A 259 -11.24 20.51 31.99
N ILE A 260 -12.12 19.95 32.84
CA ILE A 260 -11.88 18.66 33.48
C ILE A 260 -11.98 17.50 32.49
N GLN A 261 -12.75 17.67 31.40
CA GLN A 261 -12.95 16.69 30.35
C GLN A 261 -12.94 17.42 28.99
N ASP A 262 -12.01 17.05 28.13
CA ASP A 262 -11.98 17.54 26.75
C ASP A 262 -12.89 16.74 25.82
N PRO A 263 -13.27 17.28 24.67
CA PRO A 263 -13.94 16.53 23.60
C PRO A 263 -13.18 15.24 23.23
N TYR A 264 -13.89 14.24 22.75
CA TYR A 264 -13.31 12.94 22.36
C TYR A 264 -12.22 13.05 21.30
N GLY A 265 -12.26 14.07 20.46
CA GLY A 265 -11.19 14.36 19.50
C GLY A 265 -9.80 14.42 20.10
N TYR A 266 -9.70 14.80 21.36
CA TYR A 266 -8.46 14.91 22.11
C TYR A 266 -8.29 13.77 23.12
N ARG A 267 -9.25 13.54 24.01
CA ARG A 267 -9.09 12.57 25.10
C ARG A 267 -9.21 11.11 24.69
N ALA A 268 -9.89 10.81 23.57
CA ALA A 268 -10.01 9.47 23.03
C ALA A 268 -9.11 9.26 21.78
N LEU A 269 -8.20 10.18 21.49
CA LEU A 269 -7.30 10.06 20.33
C LEU A 269 -6.53 8.73 20.33
N PRO A 270 -5.87 8.29 21.40
CA PRO A 270 -5.12 7.03 21.37
C PRO A 270 -6.01 5.82 21.12
N GLN A 271 -7.23 5.81 21.64
CA GLN A 271 -8.18 4.70 21.51
C GLN A 271 -8.77 4.57 20.10
N VAL A 272 -8.86 5.67 19.35
CA VAL A 272 -9.41 5.70 17.98
C VAL A 272 -8.30 5.63 16.94
N HIS A 273 -7.18 6.31 17.18
CA HIS A 273 -6.07 6.35 16.24
C HIS A 273 -5.16 5.11 16.34
N GLY A 274 -5.02 4.54 17.54
CA GLY A 274 -4.24 3.33 17.77
C GLY A 274 -4.63 2.15 16.87
N PRO A 275 -5.92 1.80 16.72
CA PRO A 275 -6.36 0.80 15.76
C PRO A 275 -5.94 1.08 14.32
N ALA A 276 -5.83 2.34 13.89
CA ALA A 276 -5.35 2.67 12.54
C ALA A 276 -3.84 2.45 12.39
N VAL A 277 -3.06 2.74 13.44
CA VAL A 277 -1.62 2.41 13.49
C VAL A 277 -1.41 0.89 13.40
N ASP A 278 -2.16 0.12 14.19
CA ASP A 278 -2.06 -1.35 14.19
C ASP A 278 -2.51 -1.94 12.85
N ALA A 279 -3.61 -1.43 12.26
CA ALA A 279 -4.10 -1.88 10.96
C ALA A 279 -3.13 -1.54 9.81
N ALA A 280 -2.52 -0.34 9.82
CA ALA A 280 -1.53 0.07 8.83
C ALA A 280 -0.27 -0.81 8.90
N ARG A 281 0.19 -1.12 10.13
CA ARG A 281 1.31 -2.03 10.38
C ARG A 281 0.99 -3.44 9.87
N HIS A 282 -0.17 -3.97 10.22
CA HIS A 282 -0.60 -5.30 9.81
C HIS A 282 -0.74 -5.41 8.27
N ALA A 283 -1.40 -4.45 7.63
CA ALA A 283 -1.51 -4.42 6.18
C ALA A 283 -0.13 -4.35 5.51
N GLY A 284 0.77 -3.51 6.02
CA GLY A 284 2.15 -3.42 5.54
C GLY A 284 2.90 -4.75 5.68
N GLN A 285 2.74 -5.49 6.78
CA GLN A 285 3.35 -6.81 6.99
C GLN A 285 2.82 -7.85 5.99
N ILE A 286 1.50 -7.91 5.78
CA ILE A 286 0.88 -8.80 4.81
C ILE A 286 1.39 -8.50 3.40
N VAL A 287 1.35 -7.23 2.98
CA VAL A 287 1.83 -6.82 1.65
C VAL A 287 3.32 -7.13 1.49
N THR A 288 4.16 -6.87 2.52
CA THR A 288 5.59 -7.22 2.48
C THR A 288 5.82 -8.72 2.31
N SER A 289 4.99 -9.57 2.91
CA SER A 289 5.06 -11.01 2.67
C SER A 289 4.79 -11.37 1.22
N GLU A 290 3.78 -10.76 0.61
CA GLU A 290 3.42 -10.98 -0.80
C GLU A 290 4.46 -10.40 -1.79
N LEU A 291 5.10 -9.27 -1.44
CA LEU A 291 6.17 -8.68 -2.24
C LEU A 291 7.34 -9.64 -2.43
N ASN A 292 7.62 -10.49 -1.43
CA ASN A 292 8.77 -11.38 -1.35
C ASN A 292 8.38 -12.87 -1.47
N ALA A 293 7.17 -13.15 -1.96
CA ALA A 293 6.68 -14.51 -2.09
C ALA A 293 6.89 -15.06 -3.50
N ALA A 294 7.25 -16.34 -3.58
CA ALA A 294 7.09 -17.16 -4.78
C ALA A 294 5.69 -17.77 -4.75
N ALA A 295 4.70 -17.06 -5.29
CA ALA A 295 3.27 -17.40 -5.17
C ALA A 295 2.68 -17.99 -6.47
N GLU A 296 3.52 -18.45 -7.37
CA GLU A 296 3.11 -18.98 -8.66
C GLU A 296 2.38 -20.34 -8.55
N ASN A 297 1.52 -20.60 -9.51
CA ASN A 297 0.97 -21.93 -9.76
C ASN A 297 1.22 -22.37 -11.21
N PRO A 298 2.06 -23.38 -11.43
CA PRO A 298 2.74 -24.21 -10.43
C PRO A 298 3.96 -23.51 -9.80
N LEU A 299 4.24 -23.86 -8.55
CA LEU A 299 5.47 -23.46 -7.86
C LEU A 299 6.61 -24.41 -8.25
N ILE A 300 7.76 -23.83 -8.58
CA ILE A 300 8.99 -24.56 -8.85
C ILE A 300 9.81 -24.65 -7.57
N ASP A 301 10.00 -25.85 -7.06
CA ASP A 301 10.81 -26.15 -5.88
C ASP A 301 12.22 -26.62 -6.32
N VAL A 302 13.17 -25.70 -6.24
CA VAL A 302 14.57 -25.98 -6.64
C VAL A 302 15.22 -26.99 -5.71
N ALA A 303 15.00 -26.90 -4.39
CA ALA A 303 15.60 -27.77 -3.41
C ALA A 303 15.08 -29.22 -3.54
N GLY A 304 13.76 -29.38 -3.72
CA GLY A 304 13.13 -30.67 -3.92
C GLY A 304 13.18 -31.20 -5.35
N GLN A 305 13.73 -30.43 -6.31
CA GLN A 305 13.71 -30.73 -7.76
C GLN A 305 12.30 -31.10 -8.25
N ALA A 306 11.31 -30.35 -7.79
CA ALA A 306 9.90 -30.67 -7.94
C ALA A 306 9.05 -29.51 -8.46
N VAL A 307 7.86 -29.81 -8.90
CA VAL A 307 6.84 -28.85 -9.34
C VAL A 307 5.54 -29.14 -8.58
N TRP A 308 5.01 -28.13 -7.89
CA TRP A 308 3.84 -28.25 -7.05
C TRP A 308 2.67 -27.41 -7.59
N HIS A 309 1.56 -28.05 -7.93
CA HIS A 309 0.32 -27.36 -8.24
C HIS A 309 -0.38 -26.94 -6.93
N ASN A 310 -0.80 -25.67 -6.85
CA ASN A 310 -1.23 -25.07 -5.59
C ASN A 310 -2.22 -23.91 -5.80
N GLY A 311 -2.63 -23.26 -4.70
CA GLY A 311 -3.52 -22.11 -4.68
C GLY A 311 -2.89 -20.81 -4.14
N ASN A 312 -1.56 -20.69 -4.07
CA ASN A 312 -0.86 -19.54 -3.51
C ASN A 312 -1.09 -18.22 -4.28
N PHE A 313 -1.69 -18.28 -5.45
CA PHE A 313 -2.14 -17.11 -6.20
C PHE A 313 -3.35 -16.42 -5.57
N HIS A 314 -3.97 -16.99 -4.53
CA HIS A 314 -5.17 -16.44 -3.90
C HIS A 314 -4.82 -15.47 -2.77
N THR A 315 -5.07 -14.17 -2.97
CA THR A 315 -4.64 -13.07 -2.09
C THR A 315 -5.70 -12.60 -1.09
N ALA A 316 -6.43 -13.54 -0.45
CA ALA A 316 -7.45 -13.22 0.56
C ALA A 316 -6.87 -12.42 1.75
N TYR A 317 -5.65 -12.72 2.18
CA TYR A 317 -4.96 -11.97 3.23
C TYR A 317 -4.86 -10.49 2.92
N VAL A 318 -4.50 -10.14 1.68
CA VAL A 318 -4.37 -8.73 1.23
C VAL A 318 -5.73 -8.04 1.28
N GLY A 319 -6.80 -8.68 0.74
CA GLY A 319 -8.15 -8.11 0.73
C GLY A 319 -8.64 -7.77 2.14
N LEU A 320 -8.56 -8.73 3.06
CA LEU A 320 -9.02 -8.55 4.45
C LEU A 320 -8.21 -7.51 5.22
N ALA A 321 -6.88 -7.50 5.07
CA ALA A 321 -6.02 -6.53 5.76
C ALA A 321 -6.28 -5.09 5.30
N LEU A 322 -6.45 -4.88 4.00
CA LEU A 322 -6.75 -3.56 3.43
C LEU A 322 -8.17 -3.08 3.77
N ASP A 323 -9.16 -3.98 3.81
CA ASP A 323 -10.52 -3.66 4.26
C ASP A 323 -10.53 -3.18 5.72
N ALA A 324 -9.81 -3.87 6.59
CA ALA A 324 -9.64 -3.47 8.00
C ALA A 324 -8.95 -2.10 8.13
N LEU A 325 -7.91 -1.84 7.33
CA LEU A 325 -7.22 -0.55 7.32
C LEU A 325 -8.19 0.58 6.92
N ARG A 326 -8.98 0.43 5.87
CA ARG A 326 -9.93 1.47 5.44
C ARG A 326 -11.00 1.75 6.47
N ALA A 327 -11.49 0.73 7.17
CA ALA A 327 -12.44 0.91 8.27
C ALA A 327 -11.83 1.73 9.42
N ALA A 328 -10.57 1.48 9.77
CA ALA A 328 -9.87 2.25 10.79
C ALA A 328 -9.60 3.71 10.35
N LEU A 329 -9.25 3.93 9.08
CA LEU A 329 -9.04 5.28 8.53
C LEU A 329 -10.32 6.13 8.55
N PHE A 330 -11.48 5.53 8.32
CA PHE A 330 -12.75 6.24 8.47
C PHE A 330 -12.93 6.79 9.90
N GLN A 331 -12.62 5.99 10.94
CA GLN A 331 -12.74 6.43 12.33
C GLN A 331 -11.78 7.59 12.65
N THR A 332 -10.53 7.51 12.20
CA THR A 332 -9.56 8.59 12.42
C THR A 332 -9.93 9.87 11.65
N SER A 333 -10.48 9.74 10.45
CA SER A 333 -10.98 10.87 9.65
C SER A 333 -12.12 11.59 10.35
N ALA A 334 -13.10 10.85 10.87
CA ALA A 334 -14.21 11.40 11.63
C ALA A 334 -13.72 12.14 12.90
N LEU A 335 -12.70 11.59 13.57
CA LEU A 335 -12.13 12.23 14.74
C LEU A 335 -11.32 13.50 14.39
N SER A 336 -10.64 13.53 13.25
CA SER A 336 -9.95 14.72 12.72
C SER A 336 -10.97 15.85 12.43
N ALA A 337 -12.07 15.54 11.75
CA ALA A 337 -13.13 16.53 11.51
C ALA A 337 -13.79 17.01 12.80
N ALA A 338 -13.94 16.16 13.82
CA ALA A 338 -14.44 16.58 15.11
C ALA A 338 -13.48 17.58 15.79
N ARG A 339 -12.15 17.41 15.66
CA ARG A 339 -11.18 18.40 16.14
C ARG A 339 -11.25 19.70 15.34
N LEU A 340 -11.41 19.63 14.03
CA LEU A 340 -11.64 20.82 13.17
C LEU A 340 -12.84 21.62 13.70
N GLY A 341 -13.99 20.97 13.98
CA GLY A 341 -15.16 21.63 14.56
C GLY A 341 -14.87 22.29 15.91
N THR A 342 -14.05 21.70 16.79
CA THR A 342 -13.66 22.34 18.06
C THR A 342 -12.72 23.53 17.87
N LEU A 343 -11.88 23.50 16.83
CA LEU A 343 -10.98 24.62 16.54
C LEU A 343 -11.69 25.88 16.07
N VAL A 344 -12.84 25.74 15.41
CA VAL A 344 -13.64 26.86 14.91
C VAL A 344 -14.71 27.36 15.90
N GLU A 345 -14.86 26.66 17.02
CA GLU A 345 -15.88 26.97 18.04
C GLU A 345 -15.27 27.83 19.18
N PRO A 346 -15.85 29.02 19.44
CA PRO A 346 -15.37 29.94 20.50
C PRO A 346 -15.26 29.31 21.88
N ALA A 347 -16.17 28.40 22.26
CA ALA A 347 -16.20 27.75 23.56
C ALA A 347 -14.90 26.96 23.87
N PHE A 348 -14.19 26.49 22.84
CA PHE A 348 -12.94 25.73 22.98
C PHE A 348 -11.69 26.58 22.79
N THR A 349 -11.75 27.54 21.86
CA THR A 349 -10.56 28.35 21.48
C THR A 349 -10.49 29.71 22.19
N GLY A 350 -11.62 30.26 22.59
CA GLY A 350 -11.73 31.65 23.04
C GLY A 350 -11.53 32.68 21.91
N LEU A 351 -11.59 32.22 20.65
CA LEU A 351 -11.47 33.05 19.46
C LEU A 351 -12.84 33.32 18.84
N ALA A 352 -12.92 34.19 17.84
CA ALA A 352 -14.14 34.39 17.06
C ALA A 352 -14.60 33.10 16.35
N PRO A 353 -15.91 32.93 16.12
CA PRO A 353 -16.42 31.79 15.36
C PRO A 353 -15.68 31.63 14.03
N PHE A 354 -15.40 30.38 13.65
CA PHE A 354 -14.70 30.03 12.41
C PHE A 354 -13.29 30.65 12.27
N LEU A 355 -12.69 31.10 13.38
CA LEU A 355 -11.40 31.81 13.40
C LEU A 355 -11.42 33.06 12.50
N ALA A 356 -12.57 33.71 12.38
CA ALA A 356 -12.75 34.93 11.59
C ALA A 356 -12.03 36.12 12.25
N THR A 357 -11.49 37.03 11.43
CA THR A 357 -10.83 38.25 11.90
C THR A 357 -11.42 39.53 11.30
N ASP A 358 -12.18 39.40 10.21
CA ASP A 358 -12.92 40.50 9.63
C ASP A 358 -14.18 40.82 10.44
N PRO A 359 -14.75 42.01 10.34
CA PRO A 359 -15.99 42.35 11.04
C PRO A 359 -17.13 41.39 10.66
N PRO A 360 -18.07 41.12 11.59
CA PRO A 360 -19.25 40.31 11.27
C PRO A 360 -20.07 40.92 10.11
N PRO A 361 -20.67 40.07 9.24
CA PRO A 361 -20.61 38.61 9.24
C PRO A 361 -19.44 38.05 8.40
N SER A 362 -18.31 37.73 9.05
CA SER A 362 -17.16 37.07 8.41
C SER A 362 -17.26 35.55 8.59
N SER A 363 -16.95 34.78 7.54
CA SER A 363 -17.03 33.31 7.55
C SER A 363 -15.71 32.63 7.90
N GLY A 364 -14.58 33.34 7.92
CA GLY A 364 -13.28 32.79 8.27
C GLY A 364 -12.93 31.51 7.49
N ILE A 365 -12.74 30.41 8.22
CA ILE A 365 -12.45 29.09 7.61
C ILE A 365 -13.62 28.11 7.66
N MET A 366 -14.85 28.56 7.85
CA MET A 366 -16.06 27.70 7.92
C MET A 366 -16.13 26.69 6.79
N ILE A 367 -15.77 27.07 5.57
CA ILE A 367 -15.84 26.20 4.39
C ILE A 367 -14.97 24.93 4.51
N LEU A 368 -13.92 24.92 5.34
CA LEU A 368 -13.05 23.76 5.52
C LEU A 368 -13.79 22.61 6.22
N GLU A 369 -14.83 22.87 7.02
CA GLU A 369 -15.67 21.81 7.58
C GLU A 369 -16.43 21.07 6.48
N TYR A 370 -16.94 21.78 5.48
CA TYR A 370 -17.62 21.19 4.32
C TYR A 370 -16.65 20.38 3.46
N VAL A 371 -15.44 20.89 3.23
CA VAL A 371 -14.38 20.19 2.47
C VAL A 371 -14.02 18.88 3.18
N ALA A 372 -13.78 18.92 4.49
CA ALA A 372 -13.45 17.74 5.28
C ALA A 372 -14.60 16.70 5.27
N GLN A 373 -15.84 17.14 5.47
CA GLN A 373 -17.00 16.24 5.48
C GLN A 373 -17.27 15.61 4.11
N SER A 374 -17.05 16.36 3.02
CA SER A 374 -17.13 15.82 1.66
C SER A 374 -16.12 14.69 1.45
N ALA A 375 -14.86 14.89 1.84
CA ALA A 375 -13.82 13.87 1.76
C ALA A 375 -14.14 12.65 2.65
N ILE A 376 -14.69 12.85 3.85
CA ILE A 376 -15.12 11.76 4.75
C ILE A 376 -16.25 10.94 4.15
N ALA A 377 -17.18 11.57 3.43
CA ALA A 377 -18.25 10.83 2.75
C ALA A 377 -17.68 9.84 1.71
N ASP A 378 -16.63 10.22 0.98
CA ASP A 378 -15.91 9.33 0.08
C ASP A 378 -15.15 8.22 0.85
N ILE A 379 -14.43 8.56 1.92
CA ILE A 379 -13.75 7.57 2.76
C ILE A 379 -14.76 6.54 3.29
N ARG A 380 -15.94 6.97 3.76
CA ARG A 380 -17.01 6.07 4.23
C ARG A 380 -17.46 5.10 3.15
N ARG A 381 -17.66 5.57 1.93
CA ARG A 381 -18.03 4.74 0.78
C ARG A 381 -16.94 3.72 0.46
N LEU A 382 -15.68 4.15 0.47
CA LEU A 382 -14.51 3.32 0.19
C LEU A 382 -14.18 2.33 1.34
N ALA A 383 -14.65 2.59 2.56
CA ALA A 383 -14.48 1.70 3.70
C ALA A 383 -15.41 0.45 3.65
N THR A 384 -16.33 0.38 2.70
CA THR A 384 -17.13 -0.83 2.47
C THR A 384 -16.21 -1.99 2.09
N PRO A 385 -16.26 -3.15 2.81
CA PRO A 385 -15.36 -4.27 2.55
C PRO A 385 -15.57 -4.85 1.15
N ALA A 386 -14.49 -4.96 0.38
CA ALA A 386 -14.50 -5.59 -0.93
C ALA A 386 -14.45 -7.13 -0.81
N ALA A 387 -13.79 -7.64 0.24
CA ALA A 387 -13.62 -9.07 0.48
C ALA A 387 -14.91 -9.84 0.85
N LEU A 388 -16.05 -9.15 0.99
CA LEU A 388 -17.36 -9.81 1.19
C LEU A 388 -17.98 -10.31 -0.11
N GLY A 389 -17.36 -10.05 -1.27
CA GLY A 389 -17.77 -10.59 -2.56
C GLY A 389 -17.24 -11.99 -2.79
N SER A 390 -17.85 -12.70 -3.76
CA SER A 390 -17.33 -13.95 -4.34
C SER A 390 -17.77 -14.06 -5.80
N ALA A 391 -17.10 -14.94 -6.56
CA ALA A 391 -17.43 -15.20 -7.95
C ALA A 391 -17.17 -16.66 -8.30
N VAL A 392 -17.96 -17.20 -9.22
CA VAL A 392 -17.76 -18.54 -9.81
C VAL A 392 -17.45 -18.35 -11.28
N LEU A 393 -16.24 -18.73 -11.67
CA LEU A 393 -15.70 -18.52 -13.01
C LEU A 393 -15.16 -19.81 -13.62
N SER A 394 -14.64 -19.70 -14.87
CA SER A 394 -13.94 -20.79 -15.53
C SER A 394 -14.71 -22.12 -15.51
N ARG A 395 -16.02 -22.06 -15.82
CA ARG A 395 -16.94 -23.22 -15.83
C ARG A 395 -17.05 -23.93 -14.47
N GLY A 396 -16.93 -23.19 -13.37
CA GLY A 396 -17.10 -23.69 -12.02
C GLY A 396 -15.85 -24.30 -11.38
N VAL A 397 -14.68 -24.14 -11.98
CA VAL A 397 -13.42 -24.60 -11.36
C VAL A 397 -12.70 -23.52 -10.57
N GLU A 398 -13.18 -22.28 -10.65
CA GLU A 398 -12.70 -21.11 -9.89
C GLU A 398 -13.91 -20.54 -9.15
N GLU A 399 -14.26 -21.17 -8.02
CA GLU A 399 -15.50 -20.91 -7.29
C GLU A 399 -15.38 -19.94 -6.14
N HIS A 400 -14.21 -19.31 -5.97
CA HIS A 400 -13.96 -18.29 -4.95
C HIS A 400 -13.01 -17.21 -5.45
N ALA A 401 -13.32 -15.95 -5.12
CA ALA A 401 -12.43 -14.81 -5.33
C ALA A 401 -12.45 -13.89 -4.11
N GLY A 402 -11.28 -13.39 -3.73
CA GLY A 402 -11.11 -12.54 -2.54
C GLY A 402 -11.25 -11.03 -2.81
N PHE A 403 -11.41 -10.61 -4.08
CA PHE A 403 -11.53 -9.21 -4.51
C PHE A 403 -10.44 -8.29 -3.94
N SER A 404 -9.24 -8.82 -3.71
CA SER A 404 -8.10 -8.04 -3.20
C SER A 404 -7.67 -6.92 -4.14
N THR A 405 -7.85 -7.08 -5.46
CA THR A 405 -7.61 -6.01 -6.44
C THR A 405 -8.54 -4.82 -6.20
N GLN A 406 -9.83 -5.08 -5.93
CA GLN A 406 -10.82 -4.05 -5.61
C GLN A 406 -10.52 -3.43 -4.25
N SER A 407 -10.06 -4.23 -3.28
CA SER A 407 -9.64 -3.74 -1.97
C SER A 407 -8.40 -2.84 -2.08
N ALA A 408 -7.38 -3.22 -2.87
CA ALA A 408 -6.19 -2.40 -3.12
C ALA A 408 -6.57 -1.06 -3.77
N ARG A 409 -7.41 -1.10 -4.80
CA ARG A 409 -7.89 0.12 -5.48
C ARG A 409 -8.66 1.05 -4.55
N ALA A 410 -9.64 0.52 -3.79
CA ALA A 410 -10.37 1.32 -2.82
C ALA A 410 -9.41 1.92 -1.75
N THR A 411 -8.33 1.22 -1.40
CA THR A 411 -7.31 1.72 -0.46
C THR A 411 -6.47 2.84 -1.09
N THR A 412 -6.12 2.73 -2.37
CA THR A 412 -5.46 3.80 -3.13
C THR A 412 -6.36 5.04 -3.21
N ASP A 413 -7.65 4.87 -3.49
CA ASP A 413 -8.62 5.97 -3.61
C ASP A 413 -8.88 6.69 -2.27
N VAL A 414 -8.67 6.03 -1.11
CA VAL A 414 -8.78 6.67 0.22
C VAL A 414 -7.64 7.68 0.47
N VAL A 415 -6.45 7.48 -0.10
CA VAL A 415 -5.26 8.31 0.18
C VAL A 415 -5.52 9.80 -0.03
N PRO A 416 -6.00 10.28 -1.20
CA PRO A 416 -6.23 11.70 -1.42
C PRO A 416 -7.31 12.27 -0.50
N ALA A 417 -8.36 11.53 -0.22
CA ALA A 417 -9.44 11.99 0.66
C ALA A 417 -8.97 12.13 2.11
N TYR A 418 -8.20 11.17 2.62
CA TYR A 418 -7.64 11.25 3.99
C TYR A 418 -6.64 12.40 4.11
N ARG A 419 -5.82 12.63 3.09
CA ARG A 419 -4.88 13.75 3.01
C ARG A 419 -5.58 15.10 3.10
N ILE A 420 -6.74 15.28 2.44
CA ILE A 420 -7.55 16.50 2.51
C ILE A 420 -8.10 16.72 3.91
N VAL A 421 -8.63 15.68 4.57
CA VAL A 421 -9.17 15.81 5.94
C VAL A 421 -8.09 16.34 6.90
N LEU A 422 -6.90 15.75 6.85
CA LEU A 422 -5.76 16.19 7.69
C LEU A 422 -5.30 17.60 7.35
N ALA A 423 -5.30 17.97 6.07
CA ALA A 423 -4.93 19.30 5.62
C ALA A 423 -5.88 20.38 6.16
N CYS A 424 -7.19 20.13 6.14
CA CYS A 424 -8.18 21.06 6.70
C CYS A 424 -7.96 21.27 8.20
N GLU A 425 -7.71 20.21 8.97
CA GLU A 425 -7.39 20.32 10.40
C GLU A 425 -6.07 21.09 10.63
N LEU A 426 -5.03 20.81 9.83
CA LEU A 426 -3.73 21.49 9.94
C LEU A 426 -3.87 23.01 9.71
N VAL A 427 -4.58 23.43 8.67
CA VAL A 427 -4.84 24.86 8.39
C VAL A 427 -5.52 25.52 9.58
N ALA A 428 -6.55 24.89 10.13
CA ALA A 428 -7.28 25.41 11.28
C ALA A 428 -6.41 25.49 12.54
N ALA A 429 -5.63 24.44 12.84
CA ALA A 429 -4.76 24.39 14.00
C ALA A 429 -3.68 25.49 13.97
N VAL A 430 -3.00 25.66 12.83
CA VAL A 430 -1.98 26.69 12.64
C VAL A 430 -2.59 28.10 12.76
N ARG A 431 -3.75 28.33 12.15
CA ARG A 431 -4.44 29.62 12.25
C ARG A 431 -4.85 29.93 13.69
N ALA A 432 -5.42 28.96 14.42
CA ALA A 432 -5.82 29.14 15.81
C ALA A 432 -4.60 29.44 16.74
N LEU A 433 -3.49 28.72 16.56
CA LEU A 433 -2.24 28.96 17.31
C LEU A 433 -1.69 30.37 17.06
N ARG A 434 -1.68 30.84 15.82
CA ARG A 434 -1.27 32.19 15.46
C ARG A 434 -2.15 33.27 16.10
N LEU A 435 -3.47 33.12 15.99
CA LEU A 435 -4.43 34.07 16.55
C LEU A 435 -4.34 34.16 18.08
N ARG A 436 -3.97 33.06 18.73
CA ARG A 436 -3.77 33.01 20.19
C ARG A 436 -2.36 33.45 20.61
N GLY A 437 -1.43 33.64 19.71
CA GLY A 437 -0.02 33.91 20.02
C GLY A 437 0.66 32.76 20.75
N ILE A 438 0.17 31.52 20.59
CA ILE A 438 0.73 30.34 21.26
C ILE A 438 1.83 29.74 20.36
N ARG A 439 2.99 29.49 20.97
CA ARG A 439 4.09 28.74 20.34
C ARG A 439 4.32 27.44 21.12
N PRO A 440 4.51 26.30 20.42
CA PRO A 440 4.83 25.06 21.11
C PRO A 440 6.15 25.16 21.86
N ALA A 441 6.22 24.54 23.04
CA ALA A 441 7.44 24.50 23.87
C ALA A 441 8.34 23.29 23.53
N GLY A 442 7.75 22.14 23.18
CA GLY A 442 8.48 20.93 22.78
C GLY A 442 9.10 21.09 21.38
N ARG A 443 10.37 20.69 21.20
CA ARG A 443 11.13 20.91 19.99
C ARG A 443 10.41 20.37 18.73
N SER A 444 10.04 19.10 18.71
CA SER A 444 9.40 18.50 17.52
C SER A 444 8.08 19.18 17.16
N LEU A 445 7.26 19.58 18.16
CA LEU A 445 6.01 20.29 17.87
C LEU A 445 6.27 21.75 17.48
N ALA A 446 7.34 22.38 17.99
CA ALA A 446 7.78 23.71 17.54
C ALA A 446 8.24 23.66 16.08
N ASP A 447 9.06 22.67 15.72
CA ASP A 447 9.51 22.46 14.34
C ASP A 447 8.30 22.22 13.40
N ALA A 448 7.30 21.43 13.83
CA ALA A 448 6.06 21.21 13.09
C ALA A 448 5.26 22.50 12.88
N PHE A 449 5.14 23.32 13.93
CA PHE A 449 4.45 24.60 13.85
C PHE A 449 5.19 25.59 12.94
N GLU A 450 6.51 25.74 13.08
CA GLU A 450 7.30 26.65 12.26
C GLU A 450 7.29 26.24 10.79
N LEU A 451 7.40 24.94 10.49
CA LEU A 451 7.27 24.40 9.14
C LEU A 451 5.90 24.79 8.53
N ALA A 452 4.82 24.48 9.23
CA ALA A 452 3.47 24.73 8.72
C ALA A 452 3.16 26.24 8.70
N ALA A 453 3.56 26.98 9.72
CA ALA A 453 3.39 28.42 9.78
C ALA A 453 4.27 29.18 8.77
N GLY A 454 5.44 28.67 8.41
CA GLY A 454 6.29 29.26 7.36
C GLY A 454 5.70 29.11 5.95
N ALA A 455 5.00 28.00 5.69
CA ALA A 455 4.43 27.67 4.38
C ALA A 455 3.00 28.21 4.17
N LEU A 456 2.17 28.20 5.21
CA LEU A 456 0.77 28.65 5.13
C LEU A 456 0.71 30.19 5.22
N PRO A 457 -0.16 30.86 4.42
CA PRO A 457 -0.32 32.30 4.47
C PRO A 457 -0.69 32.80 5.88
N ALA A 458 -0.06 33.92 6.30
CA ALA A 458 -0.35 34.55 7.59
C ALA A 458 -1.64 35.40 7.57
N GLN A 459 -2.15 35.72 6.37
CA GLN A 459 -3.36 36.52 6.19
C GLN A 459 -4.58 35.78 6.74
N THR A 460 -5.34 36.44 7.58
CA THR A 460 -6.51 35.89 8.28
C THR A 460 -7.83 36.49 7.85
N SER A 461 -7.84 37.51 6.99
CA SER A 461 -9.07 38.03 6.34
C SER A 461 -9.71 36.98 5.43
N ASP A 462 -11.00 37.14 5.14
CA ASP A 462 -11.74 36.27 4.22
C ASP A 462 -11.11 36.28 2.82
N ARG A 463 -10.77 35.10 2.32
CA ARG A 463 -10.11 34.87 1.02
C ARG A 463 -10.28 33.43 0.55
N PRO A 464 -9.93 33.08 -0.70
CA PRO A 464 -9.86 31.68 -1.14
C PRO A 464 -8.88 30.86 -0.28
N LEU A 465 -9.27 29.63 0.09
CA LEU A 465 -8.52 28.74 0.98
C LEU A 465 -8.02 27.44 0.30
N ASP A 466 -8.36 27.23 -0.97
CA ASP A 466 -7.97 26.06 -1.76
C ASP A 466 -6.43 25.91 -1.82
N GLY A 467 -5.71 27.02 -2.00
CA GLY A 467 -4.26 27.05 -1.96
C GLY A 467 -3.66 26.66 -0.61
N ASP A 468 -4.33 26.99 0.50
CA ASP A 468 -3.91 26.59 1.85
C ASP A 468 -4.05 25.07 2.03
N VAL A 469 -5.17 24.50 1.58
CA VAL A 469 -5.40 23.05 1.63
C VAL A 469 -4.35 22.30 0.81
N VAL A 470 -4.06 22.77 -0.42
CA VAL A 470 -3.01 22.18 -1.27
C VAL A 470 -1.62 22.29 -0.61
N THR A 471 -1.31 23.44 0.00
CA THR A 471 -0.04 23.62 0.70
C THR A 471 0.05 22.70 1.92
N ALA A 472 -1.01 22.63 2.73
CA ALA A 472 -1.06 21.77 3.91
C ALA A 472 -0.89 20.28 3.55
N GLN A 473 -1.48 19.81 2.45
CA GLN A 473 -1.31 18.43 1.97
C GLN A 473 0.17 18.10 1.68
N ARG A 474 0.93 19.04 1.13
CA ARG A 474 2.35 18.85 0.79
C ARG A 474 3.26 18.76 2.02
N LEU A 475 2.82 19.32 3.15
CA LEU A 475 3.59 19.31 4.41
C LEU A 475 3.42 18.02 5.22
N LEU A 476 2.39 17.22 4.95
CA LEU A 476 2.10 16.02 5.75
C LEU A 476 3.26 15.02 5.82
N PRO A 477 4.02 14.74 4.74
CA PRO A 477 5.20 13.88 4.82
C PRO A 477 6.25 14.38 5.81
N GLU A 478 6.55 15.67 5.78
CA GLU A 478 7.53 16.28 6.66
C GLU A 478 7.05 16.27 8.13
N LEU A 479 5.75 16.49 8.36
CA LEU A 479 5.15 16.37 9.70
C LEU A 479 5.19 14.93 10.23
N ALA A 480 5.03 13.92 9.38
CA ALA A 480 5.19 12.51 9.75
C ALA A 480 6.62 12.18 10.16
N ALA A 481 7.61 12.77 9.48
CA ALA A 481 9.04 12.56 9.73
C ALA A 481 9.53 13.12 11.07
N LEU A 482 8.79 14.06 11.70
CA LEU A 482 9.11 14.61 13.01
C LEU A 482 8.84 13.65 14.17
N LEU A 483 8.08 12.58 13.94
CA LEU A 483 7.91 11.51 14.91
C LEU A 483 9.13 10.57 14.89
N PRO A 484 9.48 9.96 16.05
CA PRO A 484 10.50 8.91 16.07
C PRO A 484 10.21 7.83 15.02
N PRO A 485 11.24 7.19 14.46
CA PRO A 485 11.02 6.03 13.58
C PRO A 485 10.23 4.96 14.33
N GLU A 486 9.38 4.24 13.59
CA GLU A 486 8.66 3.10 14.17
C GLU A 486 9.67 2.04 14.61
N PRO A 487 9.39 1.33 15.74
CA PRO A 487 10.20 0.19 16.11
C PRO A 487 10.20 -0.82 14.94
N LEU A 488 11.39 -1.29 14.59
CA LEU A 488 11.53 -2.36 13.59
C LEU A 488 10.67 -3.56 14.03
N PRO A 489 9.96 -4.24 13.11
CA PRO A 489 9.33 -5.50 13.44
C PRO A 489 10.39 -6.42 14.05
N ALA A 490 10.05 -7.12 15.14
CA ALA A 490 10.93 -8.12 15.69
C ALA A 490 11.42 -9.04 14.55
N GLU A 491 12.74 -9.24 14.45
CA GLU A 491 13.33 -10.07 13.41
C GLU A 491 12.56 -11.40 13.33
N ARG A 492 12.09 -11.74 12.13
CA ARG A 492 11.55 -13.07 11.89
C ARG A 492 12.70 -14.04 12.19
N LEU A 493 12.53 -14.86 13.22
CA LEU A 493 13.37 -16.04 13.34
C LEU A 493 13.28 -16.77 11.98
N PRO A 494 14.43 -17.15 11.38
CA PRO A 494 14.41 -17.92 10.14
C PRO A 494 13.52 -19.14 10.39
N ALA A 495 12.57 -19.39 9.48
CA ALA A 495 11.77 -20.59 9.55
C ALA A 495 12.72 -21.78 9.64
N GLU A 496 12.62 -22.55 10.72
CA GLU A 496 13.38 -23.80 10.80
C GLU A 496 13.04 -24.64 9.55
N PRO A 497 14.03 -25.19 8.88
CA PRO A 497 13.79 -26.03 7.72
C PRO A 497 12.89 -27.19 8.17
N VAL A 498 11.70 -27.27 7.59
CA VAL A 498 10.79 -28.41 7.80
C VAL A 498 11.55 -29.65 7.33
N SER A 499 11.96 -30.48 8.28
CA SER A 499 12.57 -31.77 7.96
C SER A 499 11.58 -32.57 7.12
N PRO A 500 11.99 -33.13 5.98
CA PRO A 500 11.09 -33.93 5.17
C PRO A 500 10.69 -35.19 5.98
N GLU A 501 9.44 -35.23 6.45
CA GLU A 501 8.85 -36.48 6.93
C GLU A 501 8.85 -37.48 5.77
N ARG A 502 9.56 -38.60 5.95
CA ARG A 502 9.49 -39.71 5.00
C ARG A 502 8.05 -40.18 4.90
N PRO A 503 7.52 -40.38 3.68
CA PRO A 503 6.18 -40.96 3.55
C PRO A 503 6.17 -42.32 4.25
N ALA A 504 5.18 -42.52 5.13
CA ALA A 504 4.95 -43.80 5.80
C ALA A 504 4.79 -44.90 4.74
N THR A 505 5.67 -45.87 4.77
CA THR A 505 5.55 -47.09 3.95
C THR A 505 4.25 -47.78 4.32
N ALA A 506 3.37 -47.98 3.31
CA ALA A 506 2.16 -48.73 3.46
C ALA A 506 2.44 -50.11 4.06
N ALA A 507 1.99 -50.33 5.29
CA ALA A 507 2.06 -51.61 5.93
C ALA A 507 1.15 -52.60 5.15
N GLY A 508 1.71 -53.71 4.74
CA GLY A 508 1.01 -54.75 4.00
C GLY A 508 -0.19 -55.32 4.75
N SER A 509 -1.23 -55.64 4.02
CA SER A 509 -2.39 -56.42 4.48
C SER A 509 -1.95 -57.83 4.87
N PRO A 510 -2.41 -58.37 6.00
CA PRO A 510 -2.25 -59.81 6.28
C PRO A 510 -3.26 -60.66 5.49
N PRO A 511 -3.05 -61.99 5.38
CA PRO A 511 -3.69 -62.91 4.43
C PRO A 511 -5.15 -63.15 4.64
#